data_c00540931fe31e0ae15d399f53a157c4
#
_entry.id   c00540931fe31e0ae15d399f53a157c4
#
_cell.length_a   1.000
_cell.length_b   1.000
_cell.length_c   1.000
_cell.angle_alpha   90.00
_cell.angle_beta   90.00
_cell.angle_gamma   90.00
#
_symmetry.space_group_name_H-M   'P 1'
#
loop_
_entity.id
_entity.type
_entity.pdbx_description
1 polymer ?
#
loop_
_entity_poly.entity_id
_entity_poly.type
_entity_poly.pdbx_seq_one_letter_code
_entity_poly.pdbx_strand_id
1 'polypeptide(L)'
;QGLSLYIDDMRLLKNIYNEFVIYFNRLNITELDCNKMLAIIAYKNLFPRDFSDLQLSQGFVYALFDSKDSFIEEETKRLNEQIAEKIHEIDMAKNEHFKTIEELNVYFDTKRPVDYWGHKGSLSQENQIEYTNRKKALEHRLNNTISKIEDEKSILERELILLKSKQLKDIITRENINFIFSVTSTNEIGEVTQFNEIKS
;
A
#
# COMPACT_ATOMS: atom_id res chain seq x y z
N GLN A 1 2.12 -21.23 11.73
CA GLN A 1 1.08 -21.73 10.82
C GLN A 1 1.41 -21.55 9.33
N GLY A 2 2.29 -20.60 8.93
CA GLY A 2 2.62 -20.35 7.52
C GLY A 2 3.52 -21.39 6.84
N LEU A 3 4.48 -21.94 7.56
CA LEU A 3 5.46 -22.90 6.99
C LEU A 3 4.82 -24.22 6.55
N SER A 4 3.75 -24.69 7.21
CA SER A 4 3.07 -25.94 6.86
C SER A 4 2.44 -25.94 5.47
N LEU A 5 2.20 -24.77 4.87
CA LEU A 5 1.67 -24.64 3.52
C LEU A 5 2.71 -24.91 2.42
N TYR A 6 4.00 -24.85 2.78
CA TYR A 6 5.12 -24.99 1.85
C TYR A 6 5.91 -26.28 2.04
N ILE A 7 5.62 -27.07 3.08
CA ILE A 7 6.33 -28.30 3.42
C ILE A 7 5.42 -29.49 3.20
N ASP A 8 5.54 -30.12 2.03
CA ASP A 8 4.79 -31.32 1.67
C ASP A 8 5.58 -32.62 2.00
N ASP A 9 6.91 -32.53 2.21
CA ASP A 9 7.79 -33.68 2.50
C ASP A 9 8.23 -33.70 3.97
N MET A 10 7.94 -34.81 4.66
CA MET A 10 8.32 -35.02 6.04
C MET A 10 9.86 -35.05 6.21
N ARG A 11 10.61 -35.44 5.17
CA ARG A 11 12.10 -35.43 5.19
C ARG A 11 12.60 -33.97 5.24
N LEU A 12 11.99 -33.11 4.46
CA LEU A 12 12.32 -31.66 4.46
C LEU A 12 12.09 -31.06 5.85
N LEU A 13 10.95 -31.38 6.47
CA LEU A 13 10.65 -30.91 7.83
C LEU A 13 11.70 -31.42 8.84
N LYS A 14 12.12 -32.71 8.76
CA LYS A 14 13.17 -33.26 9.63
C LYS A 14 14.53 -32.57 9.40
N ASN A 15 14.88 -32.26 8.17
CA ASN A 15 16.11 -31.54 7.85
C ASN A 15 16.10 -30.14 8.47
N ILE A 16 15.02 -29.36 8.29
CA ILE A 16 14.85 -28.05 8.89
C ILE A 16 14.97 -28.14 10.42
N TYR A 17 14.30 -29.12 11.05
CA TYR A 17 14.33 -29.30 12.48
C TYR A 17 15.74 -29.65 12.98
N ASN A 18 16.41 -30.59 12.33
CA ASN A 18 17.77 -31.02 12.72
C ASN A 18 18.78 -29.87 12.58
N GLU A 19 18.73 -29.11 11.47
CA GLU A 19 19.56 -27.92 11.30
C GLU A 19 19.27 -26.88 12.39
N PHE A 20 18.01 -26.63 12.67
CA PHE A 20 17.62 -25.68 13.71
C PHE A 20 18.21 -26.07 15.07
N VAL A 21 18.09 -27.34 15.48
CA VAL A 21 18.64 -27.82 16.75
C VAL A 21 20.16 -27.69 16.79
N ILE A 22 20.86 -28.02 15.70
CA ILE A 22 22.31 -27.89 15.61
C ILE A 22 22.77 -26.44 15.78
N TYR A 23 22.15 -25.51 15.06
CA TYR A 23 22.50 -24.09 15.12
C TYR A 23 22.12 -23.49 16.47
N PHE A 24 20.92 -23.81 16.98
CA PHE A 24 20.48 -23.38 18.30
C PHE A 24 21.45 -23.75 19.41
N ASN A 25 21.90 -24.99 19.41
CA ASN A 25 22.85 -25.50 20.43
C ASN A 25 24.27 -24.94 20.26
N ARG A 26 24.70 -24.66 19.01
CA ARG A 26 26.06 -24.15 18.75
C ARG A 26 26.20 -22.66 19.03
N LEU A 27 25.20 -21.87 18.71
CA LEU A 27 25.30 -20.42 18.79
C LEU A 27 25.16 -19.92 20.23
N ASN A 28 24.50 -20.69 21.13
CA ASN A 28 24.33 -20.42 22.58
C ASN A 28 24.03 -18.90 22.86
N ILE A 29 23.37 -18.22 21.94
CA ILE A 29 23.18 -16.78 21.96
C ILE A 29 21.80 -16.50 22.54
N THR A 30 21.75 -15.90 23.71
CA THR A 30 20.52 -15.46 24.38
C THR A 30 19.78 -14.35 23.63
N GLU A 31 20.43 -13.70 22.68
CA GLU A 31 19.88 -12.56 21.90
C GLU A 31 19.36 -12.97 20.52
N LEU A 32 19.53 -14.22 20.09
CA LEU A 32 19.09 -14.63 18.75
C LEU A 32 17.59 -14.91 18.73
N ASP A 33 16.88 -14.22 17.86
CA ASP A 33 15.46 -14.48 17.59
C ASP A 33 15.29 -15.84 16.91
N CYS A 34 14.78 -16.82 17.67
CA CYS A 34 14.55 -18.19 17.19
C CYS A 34 13.65 -18.25 15.95
N ASN A 35 12.70 -17.32 15.82
CA ASN A 35 11.81 -17.26 14.65
C ASN A 35 12.58 -16.83 13.41
N LYS A 36 13.48 -15.85 13.52
CA LYS A 36 14.33 -15.43 12.40
C LYS A 36 15.28 -16.52 11.97
N MET A 37 15.90 -17.22 12.94
CA MET A 37 16.76 -18.34 12.65
C MET A 37 16.02 -19.48 11.95
N LEU A 38 14.82 -19.83 12.45
CA LEU A 38 13.98 -20.84 11.81
C LEU A 38 13.57 -20.43 10.41
N ALA A 39 13.22 -19.15 10.19
CA ALA A 39 12.86 -18.63 8.88
C ALA A 39 14.01 -18.75 7.87
N ILE A 40 15.25 -18.41 8.27
CA ILE A 40 16.43 -18.53 7.41
C ILE A 40 16.73 -19.99 7.06
N ILE A 41 16.65 -20.91 8.04
CA ILE A 41 16.87 -22.33 7.81
C ILE A 41 15.79 -22.92 6.90
N ALA A 42 14.52 -22.56 7.13
CA ALA A 42 13.43 -22.98 6.27
C ALA A 42 13.61 -22.45 4.84
N TYR A 43 13.95 -21.18 4.70
CA TYR A 43 14.22 -20.56 3.39
C TYR A 43 15.36 -21.27 2.65
N LYS A 44 16.49 -21.54 3.31
CA LYS A 44 17.60 -22.30 2.73
C LYS A 44 17.19 -23.67 2.21
N ASN A 45 16.32 -24.37 2.95
CA ASN A 45 15.91 -25.73 2.59
C ASN A 45 14.81 -25.75 1.52
N LEU A 46 13.95 -24.72 1.48
CA LEU A 46 12.86 -24.59 0.51
C LEU A 46 13.33 -24.00 -0.82
N PHE A 47 14.25 -23.06 -0.77
CA PHE A 47 14.75 -22.31 -1.94
C PHE A 47 16.28 -22.26 -1.96
N PRO A 48 16.97 -23.43 -2.12
CA PRO A 48 18.42 -23.50 -1.97
C PRO A 48 19.20 -22.70 -3.01
N ARG A 49 18.66 -22.52 -4.23
CA ARG A 49 19.29 -21.70 -5.26
C ARG A 49 19.27 -20.23 -4.87
N ASP A 50 18.08 -19.69 -4.60
CA ASP A 50 17.91 -18.28 -4.22
C ASP A 50 18.66 -17.95 -2.92
N PHE A 51 18.76 -18.93 -1.98
CA PHE A 51 19.60 -18.77 -0.79
C PHE A 51 21.10 -18.68 -1.12
N SER A 52 21.59 -19.44 -2.11
CA SER A 52 22.98 -19.34 -2.58
C SER A 52 23.22 -17.98 -3.27
N ASP A 53 22.28 -17.53 -4.08
CA ASP A 53 22.35 -16.24 -4.75
C ASP A 53 22.30 -15.08 -3.73
N LEU A 54 21.51 -15.20 -2.66
CA LEU A 54 21.48 -14.24 -1.55
C LEU A 54 22.86 -14.03 -0.92
N GLN A 55 23.65 -15.12 -0.78
CA GLN A 55 25.02 -15.02 -0.24
C GLN A 55 25.97 -14.23 -1.14
N LEU A 56 25.65 -14.14 -2.43
CA LEU A 56 26.37 -13.37 -3.44
C LEU A 56 25.75 -11.96 -3.66
N SER A 57 24.82 -11.54 -2.80
CA SER A 57 24.06 -10.29 -2.96
C SER A 57 23.22 -10.30 -4.24
N GLN A 58 22.65 -11.42 -4.57
CA GLN A 58 21.80 -11.64 -5.75
C GLN A 58 20.54 -12.42 -5.33
N GLY A 59 19.69 -12.74 -6.30
CA GLY A 59 18.47 -13.50 -6.08
C GLY A 59 17.27 -12.67 -5.68
N PHE A 60 16.11 -13.33 -5.59
CA PHE A 60 14.83 -12.66 -5.37
C PHE A 60 14.74 -11.99 -3.99
N VAL A 61 15.18 -12.69 -2.94
CA VAL A 61 15.11 -12.15 -1.58
C VAL A 61 16.04 -10.93 -1.43
N TYR A 62 17.24 -10.98 -2.05
CA TYR A 62 18.12 -9.81 -2.10
C TYR A 62 17.43 -8.62 -2.80
N ALA A 63 16.91 -8.85 -4.01
CA ALA A 63 16.23 -7.83 -4.78
C ALA A 63 15.01 -7.24 -4.04
N LEU A 64 14.27 -8.06 -3.28
CA LEU A 64 13.16 -7.60 -2.47
C LEU A 64 13.61 -6.64 -1.36
N PHE A 65 14.71 -6.93 -0.68
CA PHE A 65 15.25 -6.05 0.35
C PHE A 65 15.87 -4.77 -0.24
N ASP A 66 16.52 -4.90 -1.39
CA ASP A 66 17.13 -3.77 -2.12
C ASP A 66 16.06 -2.81 -2.65
N SER A 67 14.89 -3.33 -3.01
CA SER A 67 13.74 -2.53 -3.47
C SER A 67 13.01 -1.78 -2.36
N LYS A 68 13.47 -1.84 -1.10
CA LYS A 68 12.79 -1.18 0.02
C LYS A 68 12.56 0.32 -0.21
N ASP A 69 13.54 1.01 -0.76
CA ASP A 69 13.44 2.44 -0.99
C ASP A 69 12.41 2.76 -2.08
N SER A 70 12.30 1.94 -3.12
CA SER A 70 11.24 2.05 -4.12
C SER A 70 9.84 1.90 -3.50
N PHE A 71 9.66 0.94 -2.59
CA PHE A 71 8.38 0.78 -1.87
C PHE A 71 8.06 2.01 -1.02
N ILE A 72 9.07 2.58 -0.36
CA ILE A 72 8.90 3.82 0.42
C ILE A 72 8.51 4.98 -0.49
N GLU A 73 9.16 5.14 -1.65
CA GLU A 73 8.85 6.21 -2.60
C GLU A 73 7.42 6.13 -3.12
N GLU A 74 6.96 4.94 -3.50
CA GLU A 74 5.61 4.75 -4.00
C GLU A 74 4.55 4.99 -2.92
N GLU A 75 4.77 4.46 -1.72
CA GLU A 75 3.87 4.71 -0.60
C GLU A 75 3.88 6.19 -0.18
N THR A 76 5.03 6.86 -0.27
CA THR A 76 5.14 8.32 -0.07
C THR A 76 4.28 9.08 -1.08
N LYS A 77 4.33 8.69 -2.35
CA LYS A 77 3.50 9.29 -3.40
C LYS A 77 2.01 9.09 -3.11
N ARG A 78 1.62 7.86 -2.79
CA ARG A 78 0.22 7.53 -2.46
C ARG A 78 -0.31 8.36 -1.27
N LEU A 79 0.47 8.46 -0.20
CA LEU A 79 0.08 9.25 0.98
C LEU A 79 -0.01 10.75 0.66
N ASN A 80 0.91 11.29 -0.14
CA ASN A 80 0.87 12.69 -0.55
C ASN A 80 -0.36 13.00 -1.41
N GLU A 81 -0.76 12.08 -2.31
CA GLU A 81 -1.99 12.22 -3.10
C GLU A 81 -3.22 12.25 -2.20
N GLN A 82 -3.31 11.34 -1.21
CA GLN A 82 -4.41 11.33 -0.24
C GLN A 82 -4.45 12.59 0.63
N ILE A 83 -3.30 13.09 1.07
CA ILE A 83 -3.21 14.36 1.82
C ILE A 83 -3.70 15.53 0.96
N ALA A 84 -3.28 15.58 -0.31
CA ALA A 84 -3.72 16.62 -1.24
C ALA A 84 -5.23 16.60 -1.47
N GLU A 85 -5.84 15.42 -1.59
CA GLU A 85 -7.30 15.26 -1.67
C GLU A 85 -7.99 15.81 -0.42
N LYS A 86 -7.48 15.47 0.78
CA LYS A 86 -8.05 15.99 2.04
C LYS A 86 -7.92 17.51 2.17
N ILE A 87 -6.79 18.08 1.76
CA ILE A 87 -6.61 19.53 1.70
C ILE A 87 -7.64 20.16 0.76
N HIS A 88 -7.83 19.58 -0.42
CA HIS A 88 -8.81 20.07 -1.39
C HIS A 88 -10.25 20.00 -0.83
N GLU A 89 -10.63 18.90 -0.18
CA GLU A 89 -11.94 18.75 0.48
C GLU A 89 -12.17 19.84 1.55
N ILE A 90 -11.16 20.11 2.38
CA ILE A 90 -11.22 21.16 3.41
C ILE A 90 -11.36 22.53 2.79
N ASP A 91 -10.56 22.86 1.77
CA ASP A 91 -10.59 24.16 1.10
C ASP A 91 -11.92 24.40 0.40
N MET A 92 -12.44 23.39 -0.29
CA MET A 92 -13.77 23.47 -0.91
C MET A 92 -14.86 23.72 0.14
N ALA A 93 -14.81 23.02 1.27
CA ALA A 93 -15.80 23.19 2.34
C ALA A 93 -15.71 24.56 3.02
N LYS A 94 -14.50 25.10 3.22
CA LYS A 94 -14.28 26.43 3.83
C LYS A 94 -14.67 27.57 2.90
N ASN A 95 -14.45 27.40 1.60
CA ASN A 95 -14.69 28.42 0.58
C ASN A 95 -16.08 28.34 -0.06
N GLU A 96 -16.93 27.38 0.34
CA GLU A 96 -18.28 27.29 -0.21
C GLU A 96 -19.14 28.49 0.24
N HIS A 97 -19.78 29.17 -0.71
CA HIS A 97 -20.54 30.41 -0.47
C HIS A 97 -22.01 30.16 -0.19
N PHE A 98 -22.59 29.08 -0.72
CA PHE A 98 -23.99 28.76 -0.49
C PHE A 98 -24.26 28.39 0.97
N LYS A 99 -25.38 28.83 1.50
CA LYS A 99 -25.75 28.56 2.91
C LYS A 99 -26.59 27.30 3.04
N THR A 100 -27.36 26.97 2.00
CA THR A 100 -28.24 25.78 2.01
C THR A 100 -28.14 25.01 0.71
N ILE A 101 -28.56 23.73 0.77
CA ILE A 101 -28.60 22.85 -0.41
C ILE A 101 -29.64 23.37 -1.43
N GLU A 102 -30.71 24.00 -0.94
CA GLU A 102 -31.74 24.57 -1.78
C GLU A 102 -31.20 25.73 -2.64
N GLU A 103 -30.39 26.61 -2.05
CA GLU A 103 -29.74 27.70 -2.81
C GLU A 103 -28.84 27.13 -3.91
N LEU A 104 -28.05 26.08 -3.58
CA LEU A 104 -27.19 25.40 -4.55
C LEU A 104 -28.02 24.77 -5.68
N ASN A 105 -29.11 24.12 -5.34
CA ASN A 105 -30.01 23.49 -6.32
C ASN A 105 -30.60 24.54 -7.28
N VAL A 106 -31.09 25.66 -6.74
CA VAL A 106 -31.65 26.77 -7.56
C VAL A 106 -30.57 27.31 -8.51
N TYR A 107 -29.34 27.51 -8.02
CA TYR A 107 -28.25 28.01 -8.86
C TYR A 107 -27.97 27.06 -10.04
N PHE A 108 -27.82 25.75 -9.79
CA PHE A 108 -27.58 24.80 -10.86
C PHE A 108 -28.79 24.53 -11.74
N ASP A 109 -29.99 24.74 -11.23
CA ASP A 109 -31.20 24.65 -12.04
C ASP A 109 -31.28 25.77 -13.10
N THR A 110 -30.67 26.93 -12.85
CA THR A 110 -30.54 28.02 -13.86
C THR A 110 -29.52 27.69 -14.96
N LYS A 111 -28.56 26.77 -14.68
CA LYS A 111 -27.55 26.32 -15.66
C LYS A 111 -28.07 25.23 -16.62
N ARG A 112 -29.27 24.70 -16.39
CA ARG A 112 -29.87 23.71 -17.29
C ARG A 112 -30.28 24.33 -18.61
N PRO A 113 -30.02 23.70 -19.76
CA PRO A 113 -30.54 24.18 -21.04
C PRO A 113 -32.07 24.09 -21.04
N VAL A 114 -32.70 25.09 -21.61
CA VAL A 114 -34.16 25.15 -21.75
C VAL A 114 -34.51 25.00 -23.23
N ASP A 115 -35.39 24.06 -23.55
CA ASP A 115 -35.85 23.86 -24.91
C ASP A 115 -36.85 24.95 -25.34
N TYR A 116 -37.26 24.90 -26.60
CA TYR A 116 -38.22 25.85 -27.17
C TYR A 116 -39.58 25.84 -26.42
N TRP A 117 -39.91 24.72 -25.79
CA TRP A 117 -41.16 24.52 -25.06
C TRP A 117 -41.05 24.85 -23.57
N GLY A 118 -39.90 25.33 -23.13
CA GLY A 118 -39.66 25.66 -21.72
C GLY A 118 -39.29 24.49 -20.82
N HIS A 119 -39.04 23.30 -21.36
CA HIS A 119 -38.60 22.17 -20.56
C HIS A 119 -37.08 22.25 -20.27
N LYS A 120 -36.72 22.03 -19.02
CA LYS A 120 -35.31 22.02 -18.60
C LYS A 120 -34.69 20.66 -18.91
N GLY A 121 -33.58 20.68 -19.64
CA GLY A 121 -32.76 19.53 -19.93
C GLY A 121 -31.85 19.12 -18.76
N SER A 122 -31.01 18.11 -18.99
CA SER A 122 -29.99 17.69 -18.03
C SER A 122 -28.84 18.71 -17.96
N LEU A 123 -28.19 18.80 -16.81
CA LEU A 123 -26.92 19.53 -16.67
C LEU A 123 -25.86 18.92 -17.60
N SER A 124 -24.95 19.75 -18.12
CA SER A 124 -23.75 19.27 -18.79
C SER A 124 -22.91 18.45 -17.81
N GLN A 125 -22.07 17.56 -18.35
CA GLN A 125 -21.20 16.71 -17.52
C GLN A 125 -20.32 17.54 -16.58
N GLU A 126 -19.77 18.64 -17.06
CA GLU A 126 -18.97 19.57 -16.27
C GLU A 126 -19.76 20.18 -15.10
N ASN A 127 -20.95 20.73 -15.39
CA ASN A 127 -21.82 21.28 -14.35
C ASN A 127 -22.31 20.22 -13.36
N GLN A 128 -22.47 18.97 -13.79
CA GLN A 128 -22.84 17.87 -12.90
C GLN A 128 -21.71 17.53 -11.92
N ILE A 129 -20.48 17.53 -12.38
CA ILE A 129 -19.29 17.32 -11.52
C ILE A 129 -19.14 18.48 -10.53
N GLU A 130 -19.25 19.73 -11.03
CA GLU A 130 -19.21 20.94 -10.18
C GLU A 130 -20.30 20.90 -9.09
N TYR A 131 -21.53 20.58 -9.47
CA TYR A 131 -22.64 20.44 -8.53
C TYR A 131 -22.35 19.41 -7.44
N THR A 132 -21.87 18.22 -7.83
CA THR A 132 -21.60 17.15 -6.89
C THR A 132 -20.51 17.54 -5.89
N ASN A 133 -19.43 18.15 -6.37
CA ASN A 133 -18.30 18.59 -5.53
C ASN A 133 -18.75 19.69 -4.55
N ARG A 134 -19.49 20.68 -5.03
CA ARG A 134 -19.99 21.78 -4.19
C ARG A 134 -21.03 21.31 -3.19
N LYS A 135 -21.88 20.36 -3.58
CA LYS A 135 -22.86 19.75 -2.66
C LYS A 135 -22.14 19.02 -1.52
N LYS A 136 -21.12 18.21 -1.83
CA LYS A 136 -20.30 17.52 -0.82
C LYS A 136 -19.61 18.51 0.11
N ALA A 137 -19.01 19.57 -0.43
CA ALA A 137 -18.36 20.62 0.34
C ALA A 137 -19.35 21.34 1.30
N LEU A 138 -20.55 21.65 0.81
CA LEU A 138 -21.61 22.26 1.62
C LEU A 138 -22.10 21.30 2.74
N GLU A 139 -22.28 20.02 2.44
CA GLU A 139 -22.64 18.99 3.43
C GLU A 139 -21.58 18.88 4.53
N HIS A 140 -20.29 18.90 4.19
CA HIS A 140 -19.19 18.89 5.17
C HIS A 140 -19.26 20.10 6.11
N ARG A 141 -19.59 21.28 5.57
CA ARG A 141 -19.73 22.48 6.37
C ARG A 141 -20.98 22.45 7.28
N LEU A 142 -22.13 22.07 6.73
CA LEU A 142 -23.40 22.02 7.48
C LEU A 142 -23.37 20.98 8.60
N ASN A 143 -22.71 19.84 8.39
CA ASN A 143 -22.59 18.77 9.35
C ASN A 143 -21.42 18.97 10.33
N ASN A 144 -20.67 20.06 10.24
CA ASN A 144 -19.46 20.32 11.03
C ASN A 144 -18.44 19.17 10.96
N THR A 145 -18.30 18.54 9.81
CA THR A 145 -17.38 17.39 9.64
C THR A 145 -15.97 17.79 9.20
N ILE A 146 -15.72 19.08 9.01
CA ILE A 146 -14.39 19.59 8.58
C ILE A 146 -13.30 19.17 9.59
N SER A 147 -13.57 19.26 10.90
CA SER A 147 -12.61 18.82 11.91
C SER A 147 -12.21 17.34 11.79
N LYS A 148 -13.15 16.47 11.41
CA LYS A 148 -12.86 15.05 11.18
C LYS A 148 -11.93 14.86 9.99
N ILE A 149 -12.11 15.63 8.91
CA ILE A 149 -11.24 15.58 7.74
C ILE A 149 -9.84 16.12 8.08
N GLU A 150 -9.75 17.16 8.93
CA GLU A 150 -8.49 17.67 9.45
C GLU A 150 -7.76 16.63 10.32
N ASP A 151 -8.49 15.88 11.14
CA ASP A 151 -7.94 14.76 11.94
C ASP A 151 -7.43 13.62 11.03
N GLU A 152 -8.21 13.21 10.03
CA GLU A 152 -7.80 12.20 9.05
C GLU A 152 -6.53 12.63 8.31
N LYS A 153 -6.46 13.89 7.85
CA LYS A 153 -5.25 14.45 7.23
C LYS A 153 -4.05 14.37 8.19
N SER A 154 -4.23 14.73 9.46
CA SER A 154 -3.16 14.68 10.47
C SER A 154 -2.65 13.27 10.72
N ILE A 155 -3.51 12.25 10.62
CA ILE A 155 -3.11 10.84 10.71
C ILE A 155 -2.23 10.47 9.52
N LEU A 156 -2.62 10.80 8.30
CA LEU A 156 -1.83 10.54 7.08
C LEU A 156 -0.46 11.23 7.11
N GLU A 157 -0.39 12.47 7.60
CA GLU A 157 0.86 13.22 7.77
C GLU A 157 1.81 12.52 8.77
N ARG A 158 1.28 11.99 9.87
CA ARG A 158 2.07 11.20 10.84
C ARG A 158 2.56 9.89 10.23
N GLU A 159 1.72 9.20 9.46
CA GLU A 159 2.13 8.00 8.74
C GLU A 159 3.26 8.28 7.77
N LEU A 160 3.19 9.38 7.04
CA LEU A 160 4.23 9.81 6.11
C LEU A 160 5.58 10.05 6.81
N ILE A 161 5.56 10.70 7.98
CA ILE A 161 6.78 10.96 8.78
C ILE A 161 7.40 9.63 9.24
N LEU A 162 6.58 8.68 9.69
CA LEU A 162 7.03 7.40 10.22
C LEU A 162 7.47 6.42 9.12
N LEU A 163 7.05 6.64 7.87
CA LEU A 163 7.23 5.68 6.77
C LEU A 163 8.71 5.30 6.57
N LYS A 164 9.63 6.27 6.60
CA LYS A 164 11.07 6.04 6.42
C LYS A 164 11.69 5.16 7.51
N SER A 165 11.12 5.15 8.70
CA SER A 165 11.58 4.34 9.83
C SER A 165 10.98 2.95 9.88
N LYS A 166 9.95 2.68 9.07
CA LYS A 166 9.26 1.37 9.03
C LYS A 166 10.18 0.27 8.50
N GLN A 167 9.98 -0.94 9.00
CA GLN A 167 10.59 -2.15 8.43
C GLN A 167 9.82 -2.58 7.19
N LEU A 168 10.47 -3.31 6.29
CA LEU A 168 9.83 -3.77 5.04
C LEU A 168 8.50 -4.50 5.29
N LYS A 169 8.43 -5.35 6.33
CA LYS A 169 7.20 -6.07 6.74
C LYS A 169 6.04 -5.16 7.14
N ASP A 170 6.32 -3.90 7.56
CA ASP A 170 5.32 -2.93 7.99
C ASP A 170 4.88 -2.03 6.84
N ILE A 171 5.65 -2.01 5.74
CA ILE A 171 5.36 -1.30 4.50
C ILE A 171 4.48 -2.16 3.60
N ILE A 172 4.75 -3.48 3.58
CA ILE A 172 4.02 -4.44 2.74
C ILE A 172 2.66 -4.72 3.38
N THR A 173 1.60 -4.33 2.70
CA THR A 173 0.21 -4.55 3.08
C THR A 173 -0.47 -5.51 2.09
N ARG A 174 -1.71 -5.91 2.37
CA ARG A 174 -2.50 -6.70 1.41
C ARG A 174 -2.80 -5.95 0.12
N GLU A 175 -2.82 -4.63 0.16
CA GLU A 175 -3.14 -3.77 -0.98
C GLU A 175 -1.96 -3.65 -1.95
N ASN A 176 -0.73 -3.62 -1.41
CA ASN A 176 0.49 -3.46 -2.19
C ASN A 176 1.30 -4.77 -2.34
N ILE A 177 0.78 -5.91 -1.87
CA ILE A 177 1.48 -7.21 -1.92
C ILE A 177 1.86 -7.62 -3.35
N ASN A 178 1.13 -7.15 -4.36
CA ASN A 178 1.44 -7.42 -5.76
C ASN A 178 2.79 -6.86 -6.20
N PHE A 179 3.30 -5.82 -5.52
CA PHE A 179 4.64 -5.30 -5.75
C PHE A 179 5.73 -6.33 -5.46
N ILE A 180 5.55 -7.17 -4.44
CA ILE A 180 6.50 -8.26 -4.13
C ILE A 180 6.64 -9.20 -5.33
N PHE A 181 5.52 -9.50 -5.98
CA PHE A 181 5.49 -10.40 -7.14
C PHE A 181 6.01 -9.73 -8.42
N SER A 182 6.08 -8.41 -8.47
CA SER A 182 6.66 -7.65 -9.58
C SER A 182 8.16 -7.43 -9.46
N VAL A 183 8.74 -7.68 -8.27
CA VAL A 183 10.19 -7.59 -8.08
C VAL A 183 10.87 -8.67 -8.93
N THR A 184 11.81 -8.24 -9.75
CA THR A 184 12.60 -9.10 -10.61
C THR A 184 14.03 -9.15 -10.11
N SER A 185 14.63 -10.33 -10.13
CA SER A 185 16.06 -10.53 -9.91
C SER A 185 16.74 -10.75 -11.25
N THR A 186 17.88 -10.11 -11.44
CA THR A 186 18.74 -10.33 -12.64
C THR A 186 19.99 -11.09 -12.20
N ASN A 187 20.25 -12.23 -12.82
CA ASN A 187 21.47 -12.99 -12.57
C ASN A 187 22.68 -12.40 -13.33
N GLU A 188 23.89 -12.94 -13.08
CA GLU A 188 25.14 -12.48 -13.73
C GLU A 188 25.12 -12.59 -15.26
N ILE A 189 24.23 -13.42 -15.82
CA ILE A 189 24.09 -13.67 -17.26
C ILE A 189 23.04 -12.69 -17.88
N GLY A 190 22.40 -11.86 -17.03
CA GLY A 190 21.37 -10.90 -17.48
C GLY A 190 19.96 -11.52 -17.63
N GLU A 191 19.74 -12.74 -17.16
CA GLU A 191 18.41 -13.34 -17.15
C GLU A 191 17.59 -12.74 -16.01
N VAL A 192 16.37 -12.34 -16.32
CA VAL A 192 15.42 -11.76 -15.36
C VAL A 192 14.50 -12.87 -14.86
N THR A 193 14.56 -13.16 -13.56
CA THR A 193 13.66 -14.13 -12.90
C THR A 193 12.59 -13.40 -12.08
N GLN A 194 11.36 -13.90 -12.15
CA GLN A 194 10.25 -13.46 -11.33
C GLN A 194 10.00 -14.43 -10.17
N PHE A 195 9.33 -13.98 -9.12
CA PHE A 195 9.02 -14.81 -7.95
C PHE A 195 8.35 -16.15 -8.29
N ASN A 196 7.50 -16.18 -9.30
CA ASN A 196 6.80 -17.40 -9.71
C ASN A 196 7.74 -18.48 -10.30
N GLU A 197 8.92 -18.09 -10.76
CA GLU A 197 9.91 -18.98 -11.39
C GLU A 197 10.86 -19.63 -10.35
N ILE A 198 10.92 -19.07 -9.14
CA ILE A 198 11.74 -19.63 -8.04
C ILE A 198 11.19 -20.98 -7.56
N LYS A 199 9.90 -21.23 -7.83
CA LYS A 199 9.19 -22.43 -7.37
C LYS A 199 9.38 -23.65 -8.27
N SER A 200 10.00 -23.48 -9.43
CA SER A 200 10.34 -24.55 -10.38
C SER A 200 11.79 -25.00 -10.17
#